data_1c8eefe3ead6084ac4154908f3115035
#
_entry.id   1c8eefe3ead6084ac4154908f3115035
#
_cell.length_a   1.000
_cell.length_b   1.000
_cell.length_c   1.000
_cell.angle_alpha   90.00
_cell.angle_beta   90.00
_cell.angle_gamma   90.00
#
_symmetry.space_group_name_H-M   'P 1'
#
loop_
_entity.id
_entity.type
_entity.pdbx_description
1 polymer ?
#
loop_
_entity_poly.entity_id
_entity_poly.type
_entity_poly.pdbx_seq_one_letter_code
_entity_poly.pdbx_strand_id
1 'polypeptide(L)'
;RMSATTRFAQYAAAENFHEEVRIKADLLVQLTAGKGDSAPEVDRIIREDFIHNHMVDFWRGRVAFDYEWNSKDQTYDRDLYAFRSFFEAGVIDVGVIVTRELSNDFFKSLGNCLDKFGNETDKTVSAKFGASTTGTHKLISRIAAGRSGGCPVLVLGILPGNITPD
;
A
#
# COMPACT_ATOMS: atom_id res chain seq x y z
N ARG A 1 18.91 10.48 14.55
CA ARG A 1 17.72 9.63 14.75
C ARG A 1 17.32 9.04 13.40
N MET A 2 17.36 7.72 13.28
CA MET A 2 16.84 7.03 12.10
C MET A 2 15.32 6.96 12.16
N SER A 3 14.64 7.28 11.05
CA SER A 3 13.18 7.12 10.97
C SER A 3 12.78 5.64 11.01
N ALA A 4 11.53 5.34 11.38
CA ALA A 4 11.02 3.96 11.33
C ALA A 4 11.13 3.37 9.91
N THR A 5 10.85 4.19 8.89
CA THR A 5 11.02 3.83 7.47
C THR A 5 12.46 3.45 7.15
N THR A 6 13.45 4.21 7.62
CA THR A 6 14.87 3.90 7.37
C THR A 6 15.28 2.57 8.04
N ARG A 7 14.81 2.29 9.25
CA ARG A 7 15.08 1.00 9.92
C ARG A 7 14.44 -0.16 9.18
N PHE A 8 13.24 0.03 8.67
CA PHE A 8 12.57 -0.99 7.87
C PHE A 8 13.31 -1.25 6.55
N ALA A 9 13.77 -0.20 5.86
CA ALA A 9 14.55 -0.33 4.64
C ALA A 9 15.84 -1.13 4.86
N GLN A 10 16.55 -0.90 5.97
CA GLN A 10 17.73 -1.71 6.32
C GLN A 10 17.40 -3.18 6.53
N TYR A 11 16.29 -3.49 7.19
CA TYR A 11 15.84 -4.87 7.36
C TYR A 11 15.45 -5.48 6.01
N ALA A 12 14.69 -4.76 5.20
CA ALA A 12 14.25 -5.20 3.89
C ALA A 12 15.44 -5.52 2.96
N ALA A 13 16.47 -4.68 2.96
CA ALA A 13 17.70 -4.92 2.21
C ALA A 13 18.44 -6.18 2.68
N ALA A 14 18.52 -6.40 4.01
CA ALA A 14 19.13 -7.62 4.57
C ALA A 14 18.36 -8.90 4.18
N GLU A 15 17.05 -8.80 3.98
CA GLU A 15 16.17 -9.90 3.55
C GLU A 15 15.97 -9.98 2.02
N ASN A 16 16.82 -9.30 1.23
CA ASN A 16 16.78 -9.27 -0.22
C ASN A 16 15.46 -8.75 -0.82
N PHE A 17 14.86 -7.75 -0.21
CA PHE A 17 13.83 -6.95 -0.85
C PHE A 17 14.45 -5.88 -1.76
N HIS A 18 13.84 -5.67 -2.91
CA HIS A 18 14.13 -4.51 -3.76
C HIS A 18 13.30 -3.32 -3.25
N GLU A 19 13.92 -2.15 -3.13
CA GLU A 19 13.27 -0.90 -2.71
C GLU A 19 12.82 -0.07 -3.93
N GLU A 20 11.74 0.69 -3.77
CA GLU A 20 11.23 1.64 -4.77
C GLU A 20 11.02 1.03 -6.16
N VAL A 21 10.38 -0.14 -6.22
CA VAL A 21 10.19 -0.88 -7.46
C VAL A 21 9.04 -0.28 -8.26
N ARG A 22 9.34 0.18 -9.47
CA ARG A 22 8.33 0.67 -10.42
C ARG A 22 7.77 -0.46 -11.25
N ILE A 23 6.46 -0.54 -11.30
CA ILE A 23 5.74 -1.55 -12.06
C ILE A 23 4.96 -0.85 -13.16
N LYS A 24 5.22 -1.26 -14.39
CA LYS A 24 4.41 -0.91 -15.56
C LYS A 24 4.23 -2.14 -16.43
N ALA A 25 3.12 -2.26 -17.09
CA ALA A 25 2.86 -3.35 -18.01
C ALA A 25 1.95 -2.91 -19.16
N ASP A 26 2.14 -3.56 -20.29
CA ASP A 26 1.25 -3.46 -21.43
C ASP A 26 0.26 -4.63 -21.43
N LEU A 27 -0.95 -4.39 -21.87
CA LEU A 27 -1.97 -5.42 -22.05
C LEU A 27 -2.02 -5.82 -23.52
N LEU A 28 -1.81 -7.12 -23.81
CA LEU A 28 -2.03 -7.71 -25.10
C LEU A 28 -3.27 -8.61 -25.06
N VAL A 29 -4.26 -8.30 -25.86
CA VAL A 29 -5.44 -9.16 -26.09
C VAL A 29 -5.41 -9.68 -27.51
N GLN A 30 -5.40 -11.02 -27.67
CA GLN A 30 -5.48 -11.69 -28.94
C GLN A 30 -6.88 -12.28 -29.14
N LEU A 31 -7.50 -11.96 -30.25
CA LEU A 31 -8.80 -12.51 -30.62
C LEU A 31 -8.58 -13.59 -31.70
N THR A 32 -9.07 -14.78 -31.44
CA THR A 32 -8.96 -15.91 -32.37
C THR A 32 -10.35 -16.37 -32.83
N ALA A 33 -10.48 -16.73 -34.10
CA ALA A 33 -11.74 -17.26 -34.63
C ALA A 33 -11.67 -18.79 -34.76
N GLY A 34 -12.55 -19.49 -34.00
CA GLY A 34 -12.63 -20.94 -34.01
C GLY A 34 -12.37 -21.59 -32.67
N LYS A 35 -12.25 -22.90 -32.63
CA LYS A 35 -12.00 -23.70 -31.43
C LYS A 35 -10.59 -24.32 -31.50
N GLY A 36 -9.90 -24.29 -30.37
CA GLY A 36 -8.59 -24.90 -30.17
C GLY A 36 -7.41 -23.95 -30.33
N ASP A 37 -6.23 -24.41 -29.89
CA ASP A 37 -5.02 -23.59 -29.74
C ASP A 37 -4.42 -23.13 -31.09
N SER A 38 -4.80 -23.75 -32.21
CA SER A 38 -4.38 -23.39 -33.56
C SER A 38 -5.37 -22.52 -34.32
N ALA A 39 -6.40 -21.99 -33.65
CA ALA A 39 -7.35 -21.07 -34.25
C ALA A 39 -6.63 -19.81 -34.78
N PRO A 40 -6.94 -19.33 -36.00
CA PRO A 40 -6.27 -18.17 -36.55
C PRO A 40 -6.59 -16.91 -35.73
N GLU A 41 -5.57 -16.08 -35.52
CA GLU A 41 -5.75 -14.74 -34.92
C GLU A 41 -6.49 -13.85 -35.96
N VAL A 42 -7.57 -13.22 -35.50
CA VAL A 42 -8.40 -12.33 -36.31
C VAL A 42 -8.21 -10.87 -35.96
N ASP A 43 -7.76 -10.59 -34.73
CA ASP A 43 -7.48 -9.24 -34.27
C ASP A 43 -6.54 -9.26 -33.07
N ARG A 44 -5.87 -8.12 -32.85
CA ARG A 44 -4.95 -7.90 -31.74
C ARG A 44 -5.09 -6.49 -31.19
N ILE A 45 -5.37 -6.40 -29.89
CA ILE A 45 -5.47 -5.12 -29.20
C ILE A 45 -4.27 -5.01 -28.26
N ILE A 46 -3.49 -3.95 -28.42
CA ILE A 46 -2.39 -3.61 -27.51
C ILE A 46 -2.78 -2.33 -26.78
N ARG A 47 -2.74 -2.37 -25.47
CA ARG A 47 -2.82 -1.18 -24.64
C ARG A 47 -1.49 -0.99 -23.93
N GLU A 48 -0.77 0.03 -24.36
CA GLU A 48 0.45 0.46 -23.71
C GLU A 48 0.15 1.09 -22.37
N ASP A 49 1.06 0.95 -21.42
CA ASP A 49 0.94 1.48 -20.05
C ASP A 49 -0.39 1.10 -19.35
N PHE A 50 -0.90 -0.11 -19.55
CA PHE A 50 -2.11 -0.60 -18.89
C PHE A 50 -1.96 -0.54 -17.35
N ILE A 51 -0.79 -0.88 -16.84
CA ILE A 51 -0.37 -0.57 -15.47
C ILE A 51 0.60 0.61 -15.58
N HIS A 52 0.12 1.78 -15.16
CA HIS A 52 0.86 3.02 -15.34
C HIS A 52 1.81 3.28 -14.17
N ASN A 53 3.05 2.80 -14.30
CA ASN A 53 4.22 3.26 -13.54
C ASN A 53 3.99 3.44 -12.03
N HIS A 54 3.21 2.55 -11.42
CA HIS A 54 3.01 2.55 -9.98
C HIS A 54 4.28 2.10 -9.27
N MET A 55 4.65 2.79 -8.20
CA MET A 55 5.81 2.46 -7.39
C MET A 55 5.34 1.82 -6.08
N VAL A 56 5.89 0.65 -5.77
CA VAL A 56 5.76 0.00 -4.47
C VAL A 56 7.03 0.22 -3.66
N ASP A 57 6.89 0.36 -2.34
CA ASP A 57 8.02 0.64 -1.46
C ASP A 57 9.03 -0.51 -1.46
N PHE A 58 8.55 -1.75 -1.40
CA PHE A 58 9.40 -2.93 -1.36
C PHE A 58 8.83 -4.09 -2.18
N TRP A 59 9.72 -4.87 -2.77
CA TRP A 59 9.39 -6.01 -3.63
C TRP A 59 10.28 -7.21 -3.35
N ARG A 60 9.67 -8.40 -3.22
CA ARG A 60 10.41 -9.66 -3.18
C ARG A 60 9.61 -10.79 -3.82
N GLY A 61 10.19 -11.44 -4.85
CA GLY A 61 9.51 -12.52 -5.58
C GLY A 61 8.18 -12.04 -6.18
N ARG A 62 7.07 -12.55 -5.67
CA ARG A 62 5.71 -12.19 -6.08
C ARG A 62 4.92 -11.48 -4.96
N VAL A 63 5.65 -10.77 -4.10
CA VAL A 63 5.10 -9.99 -2.98
C VAL A 63 5.41 -8.52 -3.20
N ALA A 64 4.37 -7.69 -3.25
CA ALA A 64 4.47 -6.24 -3.23
C ALA A 64 4.14 -5.74 -1.82
N PHE A 65 4.89 -4.75 -1.33
CA PHE A 65 4.80 -4.26 0.02
C PHE A 65 4.82 -2.73 0.04
N ASP A 66 3.84 -2.12 0.70
CA ASP A 66 3.76 -0.68 0.93
C ASP A 66 3.70 -0.35 2.43
N TYR A 67 4.40 0.73 2.80
CA TYR A 67 4.51 1.21 4.16
C TYR A 67 3.82 2.56 4.33
N GLU A 68 2.57 2.52 4.82
CA GLU A 68 1.71 3.69 4.91
C GLU A 68 1.66 4.24 6.35
N TRP A 69 2.61 5.13 6.67
CA TRP A 69 2.77 5.65 8.03
C TRP A 69 2.11 7.00 8.30
N ASN A 70 2.30 7.98 7.42
CA ASN A 70 1.84 9.36 7.59
C ASN A 70 0.96 9.88 6.45
N SER A 71 0.54 8.99 5.58
CA SER A 71 -0.27 9.34 4.41
C SER A 71 -1.72 9.63 4.81
N LYS A 72 -2.43 10.28 3.92
CA LYS A 72 -3.89 10.37 4.01
C LYS A 72 -4.48 8.98 3.72
N ASP A 73 -5.59 8.66 4.37
CA ASP A 73 -6.22 7.34 4.21
C ASP A 73 -6.70 7.02 2.79
N GLN A 74 -6.83 8.02 1.92
CA GLN A 74 -7.10 7.86 0.49
C GLN A 74 -5.98 7.11 -0.26
N THR A 75 -4.75 7.09 0.27
CA THR A 75 -3.63 6.34 -0.30
C THR A 75 -3.96 4.87 -0.43
N TYR A 76 -4.68 4.31 0.53
CA TYR A 76 -5.10 2.91 0.48
C TYR A 76 -5.92 2.54 -0.76
N ASP A 77 -6.72 3.47 -1.29
CA ASP A 77 -7.51 3.20 -2.49
C ASP A 77 -6.61 3.06 -3.72
N ARG A 78 -5.55 3.86 -3.78
CA ARG A 78 -4.52 3.78 -4.82
C ARG A 78 -3.73 2.47 -4.71
N ASP A 79 -3.27 2.12 -3.51
CA ASP A 79 -2.42 0.95 -3.29
C ASP A 79 -3.23 -0.35 -3.49
N LEU A 80 -4.46 -0.42 -3.00
CA LEU A 80 -5.35 -1.56 -3.23
C LEU A 80 -5.70 -1.71 -4.72
N TYR A 81 -5.90 -0.61 -5.45
CA TYR A 81 -6.12 -0.65 -6.90
C TYR A 81 -4.86 -1.18 -7.63
N ALA A 82 -3.68 -0.73 -7.23
CA ALA A 82 -2.43 -1.20 -7.80
C ALA A 82 -2.22 -2.70 -7.53
N PHE A 83 -2.39 -3.15 -6.30
CA PHE A 83 -2.27 -4.56 -5.94
C PHE A 83 -3.27 -5.43 -6.70
N ARG A 84 -4.52 -4.98 -6.84
CA ARG A 84 -5.50 -5.65 -7.69
C ARG A 84 -4.99 -5.80 -9.13
N SER A 85 -4.53 -4.71 -9.73
CA SER A 85 -4.05 -4.71 -11.11
C SER A 85 -2.85 -5.63 -11.31
N PHE A 86 -1.90 -5.64 -10.36
CA PHE A 86 -0.73 -6.52 -10.38
C PHE A 86 -1.11 -7.99 -10.19
N PHE A 87 -2.08 -8.28 -9.34
CA PHE A 87 -2.58 -9.63 -9.10
C PHE A 87 -3.33 -10.15 -10.32
N GLU A 88 -4.25 -9.37 -10.90
CA GLU A 88 -5.00 -9.74 -12.11
C GLU A 88 -4.05 -9.94 -13.33
N ALA A 89 -2.95 -9.18 -13.39
CA ALA A 89 -1.90 -9.37 -14.39
C ALA A 89 -0.92 -10.52 -14.08
N GLY A 90 -1.11 -11.24 -12.97
CA GLY A 90 -0.23 -12.33 -12.56
C GLY A 90 1.17 -11.90 -12.13
N VAL A 91 1.36 -10.64 -11.76
CA VAL A 91 2.66 -10.07 -11.33
C VAL A 91 2.94 -10.35 -9.87
N ILE A 92 1.91 -10.30 -9.01
CA ILE A 92 2.00 -10.64 -7.58
C ILE A 92 1.02 -11.74 -7.21
N ASP A 93 1.27 -12.40 -6.09
CA ASP A 93 0.37 -13.34 -5.43
C ASP A 93 -0.28 -12.72 -4.18
N VAL A 94 0.40 -11.75 -3.55
CA VAL A 94 -0.07 -11.08 -2.35
C VAL A 94 0.46 -9.66 -2.26
N GLY A 95 -0.39 -8.74 -1.82
CA GLY A 95 0.00 -7.41 -1.36
C GLY A 95 0.19 -7.39 0.16
N VAL A 96 1.13 -6.59 0.65
CA VAL A 96 1.34 -6.36 2.08
C VAL A 96 1.27 -4.86 2.34
N ILE A 97 0.45 -4.45 3.30
CA ILE A 97 0.42 -3.06 3.76
C ILE A 97 0.73 -3.01 5.24
N VAL A 98 1.79 -2.30 5.58
CA VAL A 98 2.12 -1.99 6.97
C VAL A 98 1.65 -0.58 7.30
N THR A 99 0.88 -0.47 8.35
CA THR A 99 0.34 0.82 8.80
C THR A 99 0.25 0.87 10.31
N ARG A 100 -0.25 1.97 10.84
CA ARG A 100 -0.44 2.11 12.28
C ARG A 100 -1.70 1.38 12.73
N GLU A 101 -1.60 0.68 13.85
CA GLU A 101 -2.79 0.29 14.59
C GLU A 101 -3.21 1.49 15.45
N LEU A 102 -4.27 2.16 15.00
CA LEU A 102 -4.79 3.34 15.70
C LEU A 102 -6.22 3.09 16.17
N SER A 103 -6.38 2.97 17.47
CA SER A 103 -7.64 3.29 18.09
C SER A 103 -7.80 4.82 18.16
N ASN A 104 -9.04 5.31 18.13
CA ASN A 104 -9.31 6.74 18.39
C ASN A 104 -8.72 7.22 19.72
N ASP A 105 -8.56 6.32 20.67
CA ASP A 105 -8.04 6.62 22.01
C ASP A 105 -6.53 6.91 22.00
N PHE A 106 -5.77 6.32 21.08
CA PHE A 106 -4.35 6.66 20.92
C PHE A 106 -4.15 8.12 20.55
N PHE A 107 -4.88 8.64 19.56
CA PHE A 107 -4.76 10.06 19.21
C PHE A 107 -5.22 11.00 20.32
N LYS A 108 -6.22 10.60 21.10
CA LYS A 108 -6.66 11.38 22.27
C LYS A 108 -5.60 11.41 23.37
N SER A 109 -4.87 10.32 23.57
CA SER A 109 -3.81 10.23 24.58
C SER A 109 -2.58 11.09 24.26
N LEU A 110 -2.39 11.50 23.00
CA LEU A 110 -1.27 12.34 22.58
C LEU A 110 -1.44 13.83 22.91
N GLY A 111 -2.62 14.25 23.40
CA GLY A 111 -2.88 15.63 23.80
C GLY A 111 -2.82 16.64 22.65
N ASN A 112 -2.18 17.79 22.89
CA ASN A 112 -2.08 18.90 21.94
C ASN A 112 -0.90 18.73 20.97
N CYS A 113 -1.05 19.29 19.77
CA CYS A 113 0.05 19.39 18.82
C CYS A 113 1.11 20.36 19.33
N LEU A 114 2.36 20.08 19.05
CA LEU A 114 3.45 21.01 19.28
C LEU A 114 3.70 21.87 18.03
N ASP A 115 4.09 23.11 18.24
CA ASP A 115 4.62 23.99 17.18
C ASP A 115 6.07 23.62 16.82
N LYS A 116 6.67 24.38 15.88
CA LYS A 116 8.05 24.16 15.46
C LYS A 116 9.11 24.46 16.55
N PHE A 117 8.69 25.08 17.64
CA PHE A 117 9.54 25.41 18.79
C PHE A 117 9.33 24.47 19.97
N GLY A 118 8.36 23.51 19.86
CA GLY A 118 8.04 22.55 20.92
C GLY A 118 6.98 23.03 21.91
N ASN A 119 6.32 24.17 21.68
CA ASN A 119 5.23 24.67 22.54
C ASN A 119 3.90 24.01 22.15
N GLU A 120 3.04 23.74 23.14
CA GLU A 120 1.68 23.26 22.90
C GLU A 120 0.84 24.29 22.13
N THR A 121 0.07 23.80 21.16
CA THR A 121 -0.91 24.59 20.41
C THR A 121 -2.33 24.27 20.88
N ASP A 122 -3.31 25.09 20.51
CA ASP A 122 -4.73 24.86 20.80
C ASP A 122 -5.35 23.68 20.05
N LYS A 123 -4.61 23.04 19.12
CA LYS A 123 -5.09 21.93 18.33
C LYS A 123 -4.64 20.60 18.89
N THR A 124 -5.61 19.72 19.20
CA THR A 124 -5.29 18.36 19.61
C THR A 124 -4.76 17.54 18.43
N VAL A 125 -3.89 16.57 18.70
CA VAL A 125 -3.38 15.60 17.73
C VAL A 125 -4.54 14.83 17.09
N SER A 126 -5.54 14.47 17.87
CA SER A 126 -6.75 13.80 17.38
C SER A 126 -7.52 14.64 16.35
N ALA A 127 -7.72 15.94 16.61
CA ALA A 127 -8.43 16.82 15.68
C ALA A 127 -7.65 17.04 14.37
N LYS A 128 -6.32 17.10 14.46
CA LYS A 128 -5.46 17.35 13.28
C LYS A 128 -5.27 16.13 12.39
N PHE A 129 -5.13 14.95 12.99
CA PHE A 129 -4.70 13.75 12.26
C PHE A 129 -5.72 12.60 12.32
N GLY A 130 -6.64 12.57 13.29
CA GLY A 130 -7.52 11.44 13.54
C GLY A 130 -8.46 11.09 12.38
N ALA A 131 -9.00 12.10 11.69
CA ALA A 131 -10.01 11.86 10.65
C ALA A 131 -9.43 11.42 9.31
N SER A 132 -8.24 11.90 8.92
CA SER A 132 -7.71 11.77 7.57
C SER A 132 -6.45 10.92 7.44
N THR A 133 -5.88 10.44 8.54
CA THR A 133 -4.64 9.67 8.50
C THR A 133 -4.88 8.18 8.31
N THR A 134 -3.83 7.47 7.85
CA THR A 134 -3.82 6.02 7.71
C THR A 134 -3.99 5.29 9.03
N GLY A 135 -4.61 4.13 9.01
CA GLY A 135 -4.84 3.25 10.17
C GLY A 135 -5.51 1.95 9.74
N THR A 136 -5.24 0.86 10.48
CA THR A 136 -5.70 -0.49 10.11
C THR A 136 -7.21 -0.59 9.93
N HIS A 137 -8.01 0.04 10.80
CA HIS A 137 -9.48 -0.03 10.71
C HIS A 137 -10.02 0.53 9.39
N LYS A 138 -9.39 1.57 8.84
CA LYS A 138 -9.78 2.16 7.56
C LYS A 138 -9.38 1.29 6.38
N LEU A 139 -8.21 0.67 6.47
CA LEU A 139 -7.73 -0.26 5.45
C LEU A 139 -8.60 -1.52 5.41
N ILE A 140 -8.86 -2.14 6.57
CA ILE A 140 -9.70 -3.34 6.68
C ILE A 140 -11.10 -3.09 6.10
N SER A 141 -11.71 -1.94 6.39
CA SER A 141 -13.01 -1.56 5.84
C SER A 141 -13.01 -1.51 4.30
N ARG A 142 -11.91 -1.03 3.70
CA ARG A 142 -11.77 -0.99 2.24
C ARG A 142 -11.58 -2.37 1.62
N ILE A 143 -10.79 -3.23 2.28
CA ILE A 143 -10.60 -4.62 1.85
C ILE A 143 -11.94 -5.38 1.95
N ALA A 144 -12.66 -5.24 3.05
CA ALA A 144 -13.98 -5.84 3.24
C ALA A 144 -15.01 -5.36 2.20
N ALA A 145 -14.87 -4.13 1.71
CA ALA A 145 -15.66 -3.59 0.60
C ALA A 145 -15.20 -4.10 -0.79
N GLY A 146 -14.25 -5.02 -0.87
CA GLY A 146 -13.78 -5.65 -2.11
C GLY A 146 -12.84 -4.77 -2.95
N ARG A 147 -12.24 -3.71 -2.39
CA ARG A 147 -11.41 -2.77 -3.17
C ARG A 147 -10.10 -3.37 -3.67
N SER A 148 -9.60 -4.42 -3.01
CA SER A 148 -8.45 -5.19 -3.50
C SER A 148 -8.79 -6.15 -4.66
N GLY A 149 -10.06 -6.21 -5.09
CA GLY A 149 -10.52 -7.21 -6.05
C GLY A 149 -10.32 -8.63 -5.49
N GLY A 150 -9.71 -9.52 -6.26
CA GLY A 150 -9.33 -10.87 -5.80
C GLY A 150 -7.96 -10.96 -5.15
N CYS A 151 -7.20 -9.86 -5.09
CA CYS A 151 -5.85 -9.86 -4.52
C CYS A 151 -5.89 -10.09 -3.01
N PRO A 152 -5.22 -11.13 -2.49
CA PRO A 152 -5.01 -11.28 -1.05
C PRO A 152 -4.14 -10.13 -0.53
N VAL A 153 -4.54 -9.52 0.60
CA VAL A 153 -3.78 -8.43 1.22
C VAL A 153 -3.52 -8.76 2.69
N LEU A 154 -2.24 -8.86 3.04
CA LEU A 154 -1.81 -8.95 4.44
C LEU A 154 -1.72 -7.54 5.03
N VAL A 155 -2.42 -7.32 6.12
CA VAL A 155 -2.40 -6.05 6.87
C VAL A 155 -1.61 -6.24 8.16
N LEU A 156 -0.57 -5.45 8.33
CA LEU A 156 0.25 -5.43 9.55
C LEU A 156 0.07 -4.09 10.26
N GLY A 157 -0.51 -4.11 11.44
CA GLY A 157 -0.71 -2.95 12.30
C GLY A 157 0.41 -2.80 13.33
N ILE A 158 1.14 -1.67 13.29
CA ILE A 158 2.14 -1.36 14.32
C ILE A 158 1.43 -0.76 15.52
N LEU A 159 1.50 -1.46 16.64
CA LEU A 159 0.92 -1.01 17.91
C LEU A 159 1.74 0.13 18.52
N PRO A 160 1.10 1.05 19.25
CA PRO A 160 1.81 2.11 19.98
C PRO A 160 2.92 1.62 20.89
N GLY A 161 2.73 0.48 21.57
CA GLY A 161 3.74 -0.14 22.45
C GLY A 161 4.97 -0.69 21.73
N ASN A 162 4.92 -0.83 20.39
CA ASN A 162 6.06 -1.24 19.58
C ASN A 162 6.89 -0.03 19.07
N ILE A 163 6.43 1.19 19.40
CA ILE A 163 7.15 2.42 19.07
C ILE A 163 7.96 2.77 20.31
N THR A 164 9.23 2.41 20.30
CA THR A 164 10.15 2.84 21.37
C THR A 164 10.48 4.31 21.19
N PRO A 165 10.26 5.16 22.22
CA PRO A 165 10.90 6.48 22.24
C PRO A 165 12.42 6.25 22.29
N ASP A 166 13.15 6.89 21.42
CA ASP A 166 14.62 6.94 21.48
C ASP A 166 15.08 7.85 22.61
#